data_783106476a712963d2c70aecc8d1f9d6
#
_entry.id   783106476a712963d2c70aecc8d1f9d6
#
_cell.length_a   1.000
_cell.length_b   1.000
_cell.length_c   1.000
_cell.angle_alpha   90.00
_cell.angle_beta   90.00
_cell.angle_gamma   90.00
#
_symmetry.space_group_name_H-M   'P 1'
#
loop_
_entity.id
_entity.type
_entity.pdbx_description
1 polymer ?
#
loop_
_entity_poly.entity_id
_entity_poly.type
_entity_poly.pdbx_seq_one_letter_code
_entity_poly.pdbx_strand_id
1 'polypeptide(L)'
;RKKTKVSKAQQFLSAYIYGAVCPTKNKSSALFASEISTEIMQIHLNHLSKEIEGHAVVIMDKAGWHCSKDLKIPKNMTIVYLPAYSPELNGSENGWQAMKSKFLKNRIFKTTKEIIDACIEAWNDFVQTEGQIRKTCYRKWADINQLI
;
A
#
# COMPACT_ATOMS: atom_id res chain seq x y z
N ARG A 1 -17.87 -6.21 -23.99
CA ARG A 1 -17.76 -5.36 -22.81
C ARG A 1 -18.05 -3.92 -23.20
N LYS A 2 -19.17 -3.38 -22.74
CA LYS A 2 -19.53 -1.99 -23.01
C LYS A 2 -18.63 -1.04 -22.23
N LYS A 3 -17.86 -0.26 -22.95
CA LYS A 3 -17.18 0.89 -22.38
C LYS A 3 -18.17 2.06 -22.36
N THR A 4 -18.51 2.53 -21.20
CA THR A 4 -19.36 3.70 -21.07
C THR A 4 -18.60 4.96 -21.47
N LYS A 5 -19.15 5.73 -22.38
CA LYS A 5 -18.55 6.97 -22.91
C LYS A 5 -18.26 8.02 -21.82
N VAL A 6 -19.04 8.00 -20.75
CA VAL A 6 -18.92 8.94 -19.62
C VAL A 6 -17.61 8.77 -18.88
N SER A 7 -17.02 7.61 -18.95
CA SER A 7 -15.83 7.30 -18.16
C SER A 7 -14.52 7.67 -18.86
N LYS A 8 -14.54 8.23 -20.07
CA LYS A 8 -13.30 8.50 -20.79
C LYS A 8 -12.40 9.50 -20.05
N ALA A 9 -12.96 10.55 -19.50
CA ALA A 9 -12.22 11.49 -18.67
C ALA A 9 -11.84 10.88 -17.32
N GLN A 10 -12.73 10.06 -16.74
CA GLN A 10 -12.47 9.37 -15.47
C GLN A 10 -11.47 8.23 -15.60
N GLN A 11 -11.34 7.61 -16.78
CA GLN A 11 -10.36 6.54 -17.04
C GLN A 11 -8.91 7.01 -16.90
N PHE A 12 -8.66 8.30 -17.07
CA PHE A 12 -7.32 8.87 -16.95
C PHE A 12 -7.04 9.46 -15.57
N LEU A 13 -8.07 9.52 -14.70
CA LEU A 13 -7.92 10.01 -13.36
C LEU A 13 -7.70 8.82 -12.42
N SER A 14 -6.49 8.65 -11.98
CA SER A 14 -6.13 7.59 -11.05
C SER A 14 -5.08 8.08 -10.06
N ALA A 15 -5.06 7.42 -8.91
CA ALA A 15 -4.02 7.59 -7.93
C ALA A 15 -3.75 6.26 -7.25
N TYR A 16 -2.53 6.09 -6.79
CA TYR A 16 -2.07 4.86 -6.16
C TYR A 16 -1.34 5.20 -4.87
N ILE A 17 -1.60 4.41 -3.84
CA ILE A 17 -0.89 4.50 -2.58
C ILE A 17 0.09 3.34 -2.53
N TYR A 18 1.38 3.66 -2.53
CA TYR A 18 2.44 2.70 -2.22
C TYR A 18 2.63 2.76 -0.72
N GLY A 19 1.93 1.88 -0.01
CA GLY A 19 1.89 1.91 1.45
C GLY A 19 2.56 0.70 2.07
N ALA A 20 3.18 0.93 3.21
CA ALA A 20 3.71 -0.13 4.04
C ALA A 20 3.32 0.14 5.49
N VAL A 21 2.95 -0.91 6.20
CA VAL A 21 2.59 -0.83 7.62
C VAL A 21 3.32 -1.90 8.41
N CYS A 22 3.70 -1.56 9.64
CA CYS A 22 4.23 -2.51 10.60
C CYS A 22 3.29 -2.52 11.81
N PRO A 23 2.31 -3.45 11.85
CA PRO A 23 1.29 -3.43 12.91
C PRO A 23 1.84 -3.60 14.31
N THR A 24 2.92 -4.38 14.47
CA THR A 24 3.52 -4.63 15.79
C THR A 24 4.23 -3.41 16.37
N LYS A 25 4.73 -2.51 15.53
CA LYS A 25 5.45 -1.31 15.93
C LYS A 25 4.66 -0.03 15.70
N ASN A 26 3.46 -0.13 15.16
CA ASN A 26 2.61 1.00 14.79
C ASN A 26 3.37 2.01 13.90
N LYS A 27 4.10 1.49 12.92
CA LYS A 27 4.84 2.31 11.94
C LYS A 27 4.22 2.17 10.57
N SER A 28 4.37 3.22 9.77
CA SER A 28 3.84 3.27 8.42
C SER A 28 4.69 4.17 7.54
N SER A 29 4.62 3.91 6.25
CA SER A 29 5.27 4.73 5.23
C SER A 29 4.42 4.71 3.97
N ALA A 30 4.31 5.82 3.27
CA ALA A 30 3.54 5.88 2.04
C ALA A 30 4.16 6.81 1.00
N LEU A 31 3.93 6.46 -0.25
CA LEU A 31 4.21 7.27 -1.43
C LEU A 31 2.94 7.31 -2.28
N PHE A 32 2.57 8.48 -2.75
CA PHE A 32 1.37 8.69 -3.55
C PHE A 32 1.78 9.01 -4.99
N ALA A 33 1.15 8.33 -5.94
CA ALA A 33 1.50 8.48 -7.35
C ALA A 33 0.28 8.39 -8.24
N SER A 34 0.38 8.91 -9.45
CA SER A 34 -0.69 8.85 -10.46
C SER A 34 -0.58 7.63 -11.37
N GLU A 35 0.48 6.85 -11.23
CA GLU A 35 0.69 5.67 -12.07
C GLU A 35 1.38 4.55 -11.29
N ILE A 36 1.32 3.35 -11.86
CA ILE A 36 2.05 2.17 -11.37
C ILE A 36 3.27 1.98 -12.28
N SER A 37 4.47 1.91 -11.68
CA SER A 37 5.68 1.60 -12.41
C SER A 37 6.73 0.97 -11.50
N THR A 38 7.68 0.27 -12.11
CA THR A 38 8.83 -0.29 -11.41
C THR A 38 9.70 0.83 -10.80
N GLU A 39 9.83 1.95 -11.50
CA GLU A 39 10.60 3.10 -11.04
C GLU A 39 10.01 3.69 -9.75
N ILE A 40 8.70 3.85 -9.71
CA ILE A 40 8.01 4.36 -8.51
C ILE A 40 8.12 3.36 -7.37
N MET A 41 7.99 2.07 -7.66
CA MET A 41 8.20 1.03 -6.65
C MET A 41 9.62 1.09 -6.06
N GLN A 42 10.61 1.32 -6.92
CA GLN A 42 11.99 1.47 -6.45
C GLN A 42 12.15 2.67 -5.51
N ILE A 43 11.50 3.79 -5.82
CA ILE A 43 11.49 4.98 -4.96
C ILE A 43 10.84 4.64 -3.61
N HIS A 44 9.74 3.92 -3.65
CA HIS A 44 9.04 3.50 -2.43
C HIS A 44 9.93 2.61 -1.54
N LEU A 45 10.58 1.60 -2.13
CA LEU A 45 11.49 0.72 -1.39
C LEU A 45 12.68 1.47 -0.81
N ASN A 46 13.26 2.40 -1.58
CA ASN A 46 14.38 3.20 -1.11
C ASN A 46 13.98 4.12 0.05
N HIS A 47 12.80 4.71 -0.04
CA HIS A 47 12.25 5.55 1.04
C HIS A 47 11.98 4.71 2.29
N LEU A 48 11.33 3.57 2.14
CA LEU A 48 11.04 2.64 3.23
C LEU A 48 12.33 2.18 3.91
N SER A 49 13.35 1.87 3.12
CA SER A 49 14.66 1.44 3.62
C SER A 49 15.28 2.43 4.61
N LYS A 50 15.11 3.72 4.36
CA LYS A 50 15.65 4.76 5.24
C LYS A 50 14.96 4.84 6.59
N GLU A 51 13.73 4.35 6.67
CA GLU A 51 12.92 4.39 7.89
C GLU A 51 13.04 3.10 8.72
N ILE A 52 13.60 2.05 8.15
CA ILE A 52 13.78 0.77 8.83
C ILE A 52 15.03 0.81 9.70
N GLU A 53 14.87 0.50 10.98
CA GLU A 53 15.96 0.25 11.89
C GLU A 53 16.32 -1.24 11.87
N GLY A 54 17.59 -1.55 11.58
CA GLY A 54 18.03 -2.93 11.46
C GLY A 54 17.56 -3.55 10.15
N HIS A 55 17.06 -4.78 10.21
CA HIS A 55 16.60 -5.53 9.05
C HIS A 55 15.11 -5.83 9.16
N ALA A 56 14.36 -5.63 8.08
CA ALA A 56 12.93 -5.92 8.02
C ALA A 56 12.60 -6.97 6.97
N VAL A 57 11.58 -7.77 7.25
CA VAL A 57 10.93 -8.62 6.27
C VAL A 57 9.73 -7.87 5.73
N VAL A 58 9.70 -7.63 4.42
CA VAL A 58 8.63 -6.92 3.74
C VAL A 58 7.78 -7.92 2.98
N ILE A 59 6.50 -7.98 3.33
CA ILE A 59 5.55 -8.92 2.76
C ILE A 59 4.76 -8.20 1.67
N MET A 60 4.72 -8.78 0.50
CA MET A 60 4.05 -8.20 -0.68
C MET A 60 3.20 -9.24 -1.41
N ASP A 61 2.18 -8.76 -2.10
CA ASP A 61 1.47 -9.58 -3.07
C ASP A 61 2.37 -9.88 -4.26
N LYS A 62 2.15 -11.04 -4.87
CA LYS A 62 2.89 -11.46 -6.06
C LYS A 62 2.27 -10.84 -7.32
N ALA A 63 2.38 -9.53 -7.46
CA ALA A 63 1.99 -8.82 -8.67
C ALA A 63 3.18 -8.74 -9.63
N GLY A 64 2.91 -8.68 -10.94
CA GLY A 64 3.97 -8.70 -11.96
C GLY A 64 5.03 -7.61 -11.78
N TRP A 65 4.60 -6.39 -11.47
CA TRP A 65 5.53 -5.28 -11.28
C TRP A 65 6.29 -5.35 -9.93
N HIS A 66 5.72 -6.03 -8.91
CA HIS A 66 6.43 -6.31 -7.66
C HIS A 66 7.58 -7.30 -7.86
N CYS A 67 7.43 -8.17 -8.83
CA CYS A 67 8.40 -9.24 -9.09
C CYS A 67 9.39 -8.87 -10.20
N SER A 68 9.43 -7.60 -10.62
CA SER A 68 10.34 -7.15 -11.67
C SER A 68 11.79 -7.43 -11.28
N LYS A 69 12.55 -7.98 -12.22
CA LYS A 69 13.98 -8.23 -12.06
C LYS A 69 14.79 -6.94 -11.98
N ASP A 70 14.21 -5.82 -12.42
CA ASP A 70 14.86 -4.52 -12.39
C ASP A 70 14.83 -3.87 -11.00
N LEU A 71 14.01 -4.39 -10.10
CA LEU A 71 13.98 -3.90 -8.72
C LEU A 71 15.25 -4.29 -7.99
N LYS A 72 15.88 -3.28 -7.41
CA LYS A 72 17.04 -3.48 -6.53
C LYS A 72 16.57 -3.43 -5.09
N ILE A 73 16.62 -4.58 -4.42
CA ILE A 73 16.15 -4.69 -3.04
C ILE A 73 17.21 -4.11 -2.10
N PRO A 74 16.85 -3.11 -1.28
CA PRO A 74 17.77 -2.56 -0.28
C PRO A 74 18.33 -3.66 0.65
N LYS A 75 19.55 -3.46 1.14
CA LYS A 75 20.26 -4.46 1.94
C LYS A 75 19.59 -4.75 3.28
N ASN A 76 18.83 -3.80 3.82
CA ASN A 76 18.19 -3.93 5.12
C ASN A 76 16.77 -4.48 5.05
N MET A 77 16.39 -5.08 3.93
CA MET A 77 15.09 -5.73 3.82
C MET A 77 15.17 -7.04 3.05
N THR A 78 14.26 -7.93 3.39
CA THR A 78 14.03 -9.19 2.67
C THR A 78 12.59 -9.18 2.21
N ILE A 79 12.37 -9.41 0.91
CA ILE A 79 11.02 -9.44 0.35
C ILE A 79 10.49 -10.88 0.42
N VAL A 80 9.28 -11.03 0.94
CA VAL A 80 8.53 -12.29 0.93
C VAL A 80 7.24 -12.06 0.16
N TYR A 81 7.06 -12.79 -0.93
CA TYR A 81 5.86 -12.71 -1.73
C TYR A 81 4.81 -13.69 -1.22
N LEU A 82 3.58 -13.20 -1.07
CA LEU A 82 2.45 -14.04 -0.71
C LEU A 82 2.03 -14.91 -1.89
N PRO A 83 1.43 -16.09 -1.62
CA PRO A 83 0.87 -16.90 -2.69
C PRO A 83 -0.15 -16.12 -3.50
N ALA A 84 -0.26 -16.45 -4.80
CA ALA A 84 -1.26 -15.84 -5.66
C ALA A 84 -2.67 -16.12 -5.12
N TYR A 85 -3.58 -15.16 -5.31
CA TYR A 85 -4.98 -15.28 -4.92
C TYR A 85 -5.21 -15.51 -3.42
N SER A 86 -4.35 -14.95 -2.58
CA SER A 86 -4.45 -15.08 -1.12
C SER A 86 -4.50 -13.72 -0.42
N PRO A 87 -5.48 -12.84 -0.76
CA PRO A 87 -5.56 -11.50 -0.18
C PRO A 87 -5.80 -11.52 1.33
N GLU A 88 -6.42 -12.61 1.86
CA GLU A 88 -6.67 -12.78 3.29
C GLU A 88 -5.38 -12.86 4.11
N LEU A 89 -4.26 -13.22 3.50
CA LEU A 89 -2.97 -13.28 4.17
C LEU A 89 -2.30 -11.91 4.28
N ASN A 90 -2.72 -10.95 3.46
CA ASN A 90 -2.13 -9.61 3.44
C ASN A 90 -2.94 -8.66 4.34
N GLY A 91 -2.39 -8.34 5.52
CA GLY A 91 -3.05 -7.43 6.46
C GLY A 91 -3.31 -6.03 5.89
N SER A 92 -2.45 -5.54 5.01
CA SER A 92 -2.63 -4.21 4.43
C SER A 92 -3.86 -4.09 3.52
N GLU A 93 -4.36 -5.20 2.98
CA GLU A 93 -5.58 -5.21 2.18
C GLU A 93 -6.79 -4.73 2.99
N ASN A 94 -6.89 -5.15 4.25
CA ASN A 94 -7.96 -4.68 5.15
C ASN A 94 -7.84 -3.19 5.44
N GLY A 95 -6.63 -2.69 5.59
CA GLY A 95 -6.38 -1.25 5.76
C GLY A 95 -6.85 -0.46 4.54
N TRP A 96 -6.53 -0.95 3.35
CA TRP A 96 -6.96 -0.35 2.10
C TRP A 96 -8.48 -0.31 1.99
N GLN A 97 -9.18 -1.40 2.30
CA GLN A 97 -10.63 -1.45 2.27
C GLN A 97 -11.26 -0.46 3.26
N ALA A 98 -10.69 -0.34 4.46
CA ALA A 98 -11.16 0.61 5.47
C ALA A 98 -11.03 2.06 4.98
N MET A 99 -9.91 2.41 4.37
CA MET A 99 -9.69 3.75 3.81
C MET A 99 -10.66 4.06 2.67
N LYS A 100 -10.85 3.12 1.74
CA LYS A 100 -11.79 3.29 0.63
C LYS A 100 -13.22 3.51 1.12
N SER A 101 -13.65 2.73 2.08
CA SER A 101 -15.02 2.83 2.61
C SER A 101 -15.28 4.16 3.29
N LYS A 102 -14.30 4.69 4.00
CA LYS A 102 -14.48 5.92 4.79
C LYS A 102 -14.31 7.19 3.96
N PHE A 103 -13.33 7.24 3.05
CA PHE A 103 -12.92 8.49 2.42
C PHE A 103 -13.14 8.56 0.92
N LEU A 104 -13.13 7.44 0.21
CA LEU A 104 -13.10 7.44 -1.25
C LEU A 104 -14.40 6.93 -1.89
N LYS A 105 -15.23 6.26 -1.12
CA LYS A 105 -16.47 5.68 -1.61
C LYS A 105 -17.46 6.78 -2.00
N ASN A 106 -18.07 6.64 -3.18
CA ASN A 106 -19.10 7.55 -3.71
C ASN A 106 -18.62 8.99 -3.92
N ARG A 107 -17.33 9.23 -4.00
CA ARG A 107 -16.77 10.55 -4.34
C ARG A 107 -16.44 10.62 -5.82
N ILE A 108 -16.67 11.81 -6.40
CA ILE A 108 -16.31 12.11 -7.78
C ILE A 108 -15.17 13.12 -7.76
N PHE A 109 -14.11 12.82 -8.52
CA PHE A 109 -12.94 13.67 -8.60
C PHE A 109 -12.80 14.26 -10.00
N LYS A 110 -12.48 15.54 -10.08
CA LYS A 110 -12.32 16.26 -11.34
C LYS A 110 -10.87 16.26 -11.84
N THR A 111 -9.91 16.17 -10.92
CA THR A 111 -8.50 16.22 -11.25
C THR A 111 -7.72 15.13 -10.52
N THR A 112 -6.57 14.77 -11.07
CA THR A 112 -5.64 13.84 -10.41
C THR A 112 -5.18 14.39 -9.06
N LYS A 113 -4.98 15.71 -8.96
CA LYS A 113 -4.60 16.34 -7.68
C LYS A 113 -5.66 16.10 -6.60
N GLU A 114 -6.93 16.22 -6.94
CA GLU A 114 -8.03 15.97 -5.99
C GLU A 114 -8.01 14.53 -5.49
N ILE A 115 -7.76 13.57 -6.38
CA ILE A 115 -7.67 12.16 -5.99
C ILE A 115 -6.49 11.93 -5.06
N ILE A 116 -5.33 12.48 -5.40
CA ILE A 116 -4.11 12.35 -4.58
C ILE A 116 -4.32 12.99 -3.21
N ASP A 117 -4.90 14.18 -3.14
CA ASP A 117 -5.19 14.86 -1.88
C ASP A 117 -6.14 14.02 -1.01
N ALA A 118 -7.16 13.41 -1.62
CA ALA A 118 -8.07 12.52 -0.91
C ALA A 118 -7.37 11.27 -0.40
N CYS A 119 -6.46 10.70 -1.18
CA CYS A 119 -5.67 9.54 -0.76
C CYS A 119 -4.74 9.89 0.42
N ILE A 120 -4.11 11.06 0.38
CA ILE A 120 -3.26 11.55 1.47
C ILE A 120 -4.09 11.70 2.76
N GLU A 121 -5.25 12.32 2.65
CA GLU A 121 -6.17 12.50 3.77
C GLU A 121 -6.60 11.15 4.36
N ALA A 122 -6.99 10.22 3.51
CA ALA A 122 -7.40 8.88 3.91
C ALA A 122 -6.27 8.13 4.62
N TRP A 123 -5.07 8.18 4.06
CA TRP A 123 -3.91 7.54 4.67
C TRP A 123 -3.58 8.15 6.02
N ASN A 124 -3.52 9.48 6.11
CA ASN A 124 -3.20 10.17 7.34
C ASN A 124 -4.22 9.87 8.44
N ASP A 125 -5.51 9.87 8.12
CA ASP A 125 -6.55 9.48 9.08
C ASP A 125 -6.34 8.05 9.58
N PHE A 126 -6.08 7.12 8.66
CA PHE A 126 -5.90 5.71 8.97
C PHE A 126 -4.70 5.50 9.91
N VAL A 127 -3.54 6.08 9.58
CA VAL A 127 -2.31 5.84 10.33
C VAL A 127 -2.25 6.63 11.64
N GLN A 128 -2.94 7.76 11.73
CA GLN A 128 -2.97 8.59 12.93
C GLN A 128 -4.02 8.15 13.95
N THR A 129 -5.02 7.38 13.52
CA THR A 129 -6.02 6.85 14.43
C THR A 129 -5.40 5.78 15.31
N GLU A 130 -5.40 6.01 16.60
CA GLU A 130 -4.76 5.12 17.58
C GLU A 130 -5.27 3.68 17.45
N GLY A 131 -4.34 2.74 17.34
CA GLY A 131 -4.65 1.31 17.27
C GLY A 131 -5.20 0.83 15.93
N GLN A 132 -5.46 1.72 14.99
CA GLN A 132 -6.11 1.36 13.72
C GLN A 132 -5.25 0.44 12.87
N ILE A 133 -3.96 0.70 12.76
CA ILE A 133 -3.05 -0.14 11.98
C ILE A 133 -3.05 -1.56 12.55
N ARG A 134 -2.86 -1.69 13.85
CA ARG A 134 -2.82 -3.01 14.49
C ARG A 134 -4.17 -3.73 14.39
N LYS A 135 -5.25 -3.06 14.70
CA LYS A 135 -6.59 -3.64 14.65
C LYS A 135 -6.93 -4.18 13.27
N THR A 136 -6.54 -3.46 12.22
CA THR A 136 -6.94 -3.74 10.85
C THR A 136 -5.95 -4.65 10.12
N CYS A 137 -4.65 -4.43 10.32
CA CYS A 137 -3.61 -5.05 9.50
C CYS A 137 -2.84 -6.17 10.20
N TYR A 138 -3.00 -6.34 11.51
CA TYR A 138 -2.28 -7.38 12.24
C TYR A 138 -2.65 -8.78 11.75
N ARG A 139 -1.62 -9.60 11.55
CA ARG A 139 -1.77 -11.03 11.26
C ARG A 139 -0.78 -11.80 12.12
N LYS A 140 -1.28 -12.75 12.89
CA LYS A 140 -0.46 -13.53 13.83
C LYS A 140 0.67 -14.28 13.11
N TRP A 141 0.40 -14.82 11.94
CA TRP A 141 1.40 -15.56 11.18
C TRP A 141 2.60 -14.70 10.74
N ALA A 142 2.42 -13.39 10.63
CA ALA A 142 3.46 -12.45 10.22
C ALA A 142 4.17 -11.79 11.40
N ASP A 143 3.78 -12.11 12.61
CA ASP A 143 4.38 -11.54 13.82
C ASP A 143 5.52 -12.44 14.30
N ILE A 144 6.75 -12.04 14.00
CA ILE A 144 7.94 -12.83 14.33
C ILE A 144 8.10 -13.05 15.84
N ASN A 145 7.54 -12.18 16.67
CA ASN A 145 7.59 -12.33 18.12
C ASN A 145 6.74 -13.51 18.61
N GLN A 146 5.83 -14.01 17.77
CA GLN A 146 5.01 -15.19 18.06
C GLN A 146 5.66 -16.48 17.59
N LEU A 147 6.75 -16.39 16.84
CA LEU A 147 7.44 -17.55 16.25
C LEU A 147 8.61 -18.05 17.11
N ILE A 148 8.87 -17.36 18.20
CA ILE A 148 9.98 -17.68 19.12
C ILE A 148 9.46 -18.43 20.33
#